data_ec6f13113c8a979eb7c79d42fee78f61
#
_entry.id   ec6f13113c8a979eb7c79d42fee78f61
#
_cell.length_a   1.000
_cell.length_b   1.000
_cell.length_c   1.000
_cell.angle_alpha   90.00
_cell.angle_beta   90.00
_cell.angle_gamma   90.00
#
_symmetry.space_group_name_H-M   'P 1'
#
loop_
_entity.id
_entity.type
_entity.pdbx_description
1 polymer ?
#
loop_
_entity_poly.entity_id
_entity_poly.type
_entity_poly.pdbx_seq_one_letter_code
_entity_poly.pdbx_strand_id
1 'polypeptide(L)'
;LNGGKLAREPRIGMVVHPIGERYLAMQSAGAPHMWPRVVALIGRPELENDPRFATVMARRTNWAALVEILRERLDQFDSVDQAVETLSAARIPAAPVLSPEEVIELPQLAARSAFPQIPHQGRGHIRVTALPIHVDRKPVAPGGPAPYRVGQHTRKILGEFGYDAGQIQALQSQGVVEIPGET
;
A
#
# COMPACT_ATOMS: atom_id res chain seq x y z
N LEU A 1 6.07 3.83 -25.30
CA LEU A 1 5.10 3.90 -24.21
C LEU A 1 3.86 3.16 -24.69
N ASN A 2 3.79 1.86 -24.33
CA ASN A 2 2.64 1.04 -24.64
C ASN A 2 1.45 1.54 -23.82
N GLY A 3 0.42 2.08 -24.46
CA GLY A 3 -0.91 2.32 -23.90
C GLY A 3 -1.64 1.02 -23.52
N GLY A 4 -0.88 -0.01 -23.12
CA GLY A 4 -1.39 -1.28 -22.66
C GLY A 4 -2.04 -1.09 -21.29
N LYS A 5 -3.33 -1.41 -21.20
CA LYS A 5 -3.98 -1.75 -19.94
C LYS A 5 -3.04 -2.72 -19.23
N LEU A 6 -2.50 -2.31 -18.08
CA LEU A 6 -1.85 -3.22 -17.16
C LEU A 6 -2.90 -4.26 -16.78
N ALA A 7 -2.91 -5.39 -17.48
CA ALA A 7 -3.59 -6.57 -17.02
C ALA A 7 -2.89 -6.92 -15.71
N ARG A 8 -3.49 -6.51 -14.58
CA ARG A 8 -3.08 -7.00 -13.27
C ARG A 8 -3.40 -8.48 -13.27
N GLU A 9 -2.39 -9.29 -13.55
CA GLU A 9 -2.51 -10.71 -13.23
C GLU A 9 -2.87 -10.81 -11.74
N PRO A 10 -3.93 -11.55 -11.41
CA PRO A 10 -4.29 -11.74 -10.01
C PRO A 10 -3.07 -12.28 -9.28
N ARG A 11 -2.70 -11.66 -8.15
CA ARG A 11 -1.56 -12.13 -7.35
C ARG A 11 -1.90 -13.52 -6.84
N ILE A 12 -1.29 -14.51 -7.46
CA ILE A 12 -1.47 -15.92 -7.09
C ILE A 12 -1.03 -16.07 -5.63
N GLY A 13 -1.93 -16.59 -4.80
CA GLY A 13 -1.68 -16.81 -3.37
C GLY A 13 -2.26 -15.75 -2.43
N MET A 14 -2.82 -14.65 -2.94
CA MET A 14 -3.55 -13.68 -2.15
C MET A 14 -4.97 -13.55 -2.68
N VAL A 15 -5.94 -13.60 -1.78
CA VAL A 15 -7.36 -13.33 -2.06
C VAL A 15 -7.75 -12.05 -1.34
N VAL A 16 -8.41 -11.16 -2.06
CA VAL A 16 -9.14 -10.03 -1.50
C VAL A 16 -10.62 -10.28 -1.74
N HIS A 17 -11.40 -10.25 -0.66
CA HIS A 17 -12.81 -10.65 -0.68
C HIS A 17 -13.67 -9.64 0.08
N PRO A 18 -14.81 -9.18 -0.49
CA PRO A 18 -15.74 -8.32 0.23
C PRO A 18 -16.51 -9.12 1.30
N ILE A 19 -16.68 -8.55 2.48
CA ILE A 19 -17.56 -9.04 3.54
C ILE A 19 -18.34 -7.83 4.08
N GLY A 20 -19.61 -7.74 3.73
CA GLY A 20 -20.39 -6.52 3.96
C GLY A 20 -19.81 -5.33 3.19
N GLU A 21 -19.61 -4.21 3.87
CA GLU A 21 -19.04 -2.98 3.28
C GLU A 21 -17.51 -2.92 3.32
N ARG A 22 -16.85 -3.93 3.91
CA ARG A 22 -15.40 -3.97 4.07
C ARG A 22 -14.78 -5.10 3.25
N TYR A 23 -13.46 -5.09 3.15
CA TYR A 23 -12.70 -6.12 2.43
C TYR A 23 -11.73 -6.83 3.36
N LEU A 24 -11.64 -8.14 3.19
CA LEU A 24 -10.63 -9.01 3.79
C LEU A 24 -9.53 -9.28 2.77
N ALA A 25 -8.27 -9.21 3.18
CA ALA A 25 -7.15 -9.76 2.44
C ALA A 25 -6.60 -10.97 3.18
N MET A 26 -6.44 -12.12 2.49
CA MET A 26 -5.85 -13.33 3.06
C MET A 26 -4.80 -13.94 2.14
N GLN A 27 -3.79 -14.59 2.73
CA GLN A 27 -2.80 -15.37 2.00
C GLN A 27 -3.21 -16.86 2.04
N SER A 28 -3.40 -17.48 0.88
CA SER A 28 -4.06 -18.78 0.83
C SER A 28 -3.19 -19.95 0.35
N ALA A 29 -2.19 -19.74 -0.48
CA ALA A 29 -1.61 -20.87 -1.21
C ALA A 29 -0.09 -20.83 -1.40
N GLY A 30 0.60 -19.85 -0.83
CA GLY A 30 2.02 -19.59 -1.15
C GLY A 30 3.01 -20.56 -0.52
N ALA A 31 2.67 -21.20 0.60
CA ALA A 31 3.59 -22.10 1.31
C ALA A 31 2.99 -23.50 1.48
N PRO A 32 3.77 -24.57 1.28
CA PRO A 32 3.28 -25.94 1.41
C PRO A 32 2.60 -26.24 2.77
N HIS A 33 3.18 -25.75 3.86
CA HIS A 33 2.68 -25.97 5.22
C HIS A 33 1.37 -25.23 5.54
N MET A 34 0.95 -24.30 4.71
CA MET A 34 -0.32 -23.60 4.87
C MET A 34 -1.49 -24.34 4.25
N TRP A 35 -1.23 -25.18 3.25
CA TRP A 35 -2.30 -25.85 2.51
C TRP A 35 -3.23 -26.72 3.37
N PRO A 36 -2.74 -27.58 4.27
CA PRO A 36 -3.62 -28.33 5.18
C PRO A 36 -4.52 -27.44 6.05
N ARG A 37 -4.00 -26.26 6.48
CA ARG A 37 -4.79 -25.32 7.27
C ARG A 37 -5.90 -24.66 6.46
N VAL A 38 -5.60 -24.30 5.20
CA VAL A 38 -6.60 -23.75 4.27
C VAL A 38 -7.67 -24.78 3.96
N VAL A 39 -7.29 -26.03 3.73
CA VAL A 39 -8.24 -27.15 3.52
C VAL A 39 -9.14 -27.33 4.73
N ALA A 40 -8.58 -27.31 5.94
CA ALA A 40 -9.34 -27.41 7.18
C ALA A 40 -10.32 -26.22 7.36
N LEU A 41 -9.89 -25.00 7.01
CA LEU A 41 -10.75 -23.81 7.02
C LEU A 41 -11.93 -23.95 6.05
N ILE A 42 -11.68 -24.47 4.85
CA ILE A 42 -12.71 -24.70 3.83
C ILE A 42 -13.69 -25.80 4.28
N GLY A 43 -13.24 -26.74 5.12
CA GLY A 43 -14.03 -27.89 5.58
C GLY A 43 -14.18 -28.99 4.51
N ARG A 44 -13.25 -29.05 3.54
CA ARG A 44 -13.27 -30.00 2.43
C ARG A 44 -11.96 -30.80 2.38
N PRO A 45 -11.80 -31.84 3.23
CA PRO A 45 -10.54 -32.56 3.38
C PRO A 45 -10.07 -33.27 2.08
N GLU A 46 -10.99 -33.59 1.17
CA GLU A 46 -10.65 -34.15 -0.13
C GLU A 46 -9.76 -33.28 -1.00
N LEU A 47 -9.77 -31.94 -0.76
CA LEU A 47 -8.94 -30.99 -1.51
C LEU A 47 -7.44 -31.13 -1.20
N GLU A 48 -7.07 -31.73 -0.07
CA GLU A 48 -5.66 -31.84 0.33
C GLU A 48 -4.86 -32.64 -0.69
N ASN A 49 -5.46 -33.72 -1.21
CA ASN A 49 -4.84 -34.63 -2.18
C ASN A 49 -5.42 -34.48 -3.60
N ASP A 50 -6.28 -33.49 -3.84
CA ASP A 50 -6.82 -33.24 -5.19
C ASP A 50 -5.66 -32.85 -6.12
N PRO A 51 -5.48 -33.59 -7.26
CA PRO A 51 -4.37 -33.28 -8.18
C PRO A 51 -4.33 -31.84 -8.67
N ARG A 52 -5.47 -31.14 -8.68
CA ARG A 52 -5.55 -29.72 -9.03
C ARG A 52 -4.93 -28.80 -7.99
N PHE A 53 -4.83 -29.24 -6.71
CA PHE A 53 -4.45 -28.38 -5.59
C PHE A 53 -3.36 -28.95 -4.69
N ALA A 54 -2.97 -30.21 -4.82
CA ALA A 54 -2.02 -30.89 -3.95
C ALA A 54 -0.64 -30.22 -3.91
N THR A 55 -0.18 -29.64 -5.02
CA THR A 55 1.11 -28.94 -5.06
C THR A 55 0.95 -27.42 -5.22
N VAL A 56 1.96 -26.65 -4.84
CA VAL A 56 1.97 -25.18 -5.04
C VAL A 56 1.79 -24.85 -6.53
N MET A 57 2.44 -25.58 -7.42
CA MET A 57 2.33 -25.34 -8.86
C MET A 57 0.93 -25.67 -9.39
N ALA A 58 0.34 -26.79 -8.95
CA ALA A 58 -1.01 -27.17 -9.31
C ALA A 58 -2.04 -26.10 -8.86
N ARG A 59 -1.90 -25.58 -7.64
CA ARG A 59 -2.74 -24.46 -7.14
C ARG A 59 -2.57 -23.19 -7.97
N ARG A 60 -1.37 -22.90 -8.44
CA ARG A 60 -1.12 -21.74 -9.34
C ARG A 60 -1.84 -21.93 -10.67
N THR A 61 -1.69 -23.10 -11.28
CA THR A 61 -2.33 -23.41 -12.56
C THR A 61 -3.86 -23.38 -12.47
N ASN A 62 -4.42 -23.87 -11.35
CA ASN A 62 -5.85 -23.93 -11.12
C ASN A 62 -6.36 -22.81 -10.20
N TRP A 63 -5.66 -21.66 -10.17
CA TRP A 63 -5.94 -20.58 -9.24
C TRP A 63 -7.38 -20.07 -9.29
N ALA A 64 -7.96 -19.93 -10.48
CA ALA A 64 -9.33 -19.46 -10.62
C ALA A 64 -10.34 -20.38 -9.92
N ALA A 65 -10.19 -21.69 -10.10
CA ALA A 65 -11.05 -22.68 -9.43
C ALA A 65 -10.86 -22.68 -7.90
N LEU A 66 -9.62 -22.51 -7.44
CA LEU A 66 -9.35 -22.42 -6.00
C LEU A 66 -9.95 -21.16 -5.38
N VAL A 67 -9.89 -20.03 -6.06
CA VAL A 67 -10.46 -18.76 -5.58
C VAL A 67 -11.97 -18.88 -5.39
N GLU A 68 -12.68 -19.53 -6.31
CA GLU A 68 -14.13 -19.73 -6.15
C GLU A 68 -14.46 -20.55 -4.89
N ILE A 69 -13.73 -21.66 -4.66
CA ILE A 69 -13.89 -22.46 -3.44
C ILE A 69 -13.60 -21.65 -2.17
N LEU A 70 -12.57 -20.80 -2.21
CA LEU A 70 -12.25 -19.94 -1.09
C LEU A 70 -13.34 -18.89 -0.84
N ARG A 71 -13.88 -18.29 -1.89
CA ARG A 71 -14.97 -17.32 -1.81
C ARG A 71 -16.20 -17.90 -1.17
N GLU A 72 -16.64 -19.09 -1.60
CA GLU A 72 -17.77 -19.81 -1.00
C GLU A 72 -17.63 -19.96 0.53
N ARG A 73 -16.41 -20.16 1.02
CA ARG A 73 -16.14 -20.23 2.46
C ARG A 73 -16.11 -18.86 3.12
N LEU A 74 -15.54 -17.85 2.45
CA LEU A 74 -15.43 -16.49 2.96
C LEU A 74 -16.80 -15.78 3.01
N ASP A 75 -17.72 -16.11 2.12
CA ASP A 75 -19.10 -15.60 2.12
C ASP A 75 -19.91 -16.02 3.35
N GLN A 76 -19.43 -17.01 4.12
CA GLN A 76 -20.08 -17.49 5.34
C GLN A 76 -19.74 -16.66 6.60
N PHE A 77 -18.81 -15.71 6.50
CA PHE A 77 -18.48 -14.83 7.61
C PHE A 77 -19.40 -13.61 7.67
N ASP A 78 -19.88 -13.30 8.85
CA ASP A 78 -20.76 -12.15 9.10
C ASP A 78 -20.00 -10.80 9.07
N SER A 79 -18.69 -10.83 9.35
CA SER A 79 -17.86 -9.63 9.37
C SER A 79 -16.39 -9.94 9.06
N VAL A 80 -15.66 -8.90 8.63
CA VAL A 80 -14.20 -8.99 8.41
C VAL A 80 -13.47 -9.32 9.72
N ASP A 81 -13.90 -8.78 10.84
CA ASP A 81 -13.26 -9.00 12.13
C ASP A 81 -13.40 -10.48 12.58
N GLN A 82 -14.58 -11.07 12.44
CA GLN A 82 -14.80 -12.50 12.65
C GLN A 82 -13.94 -13.37 11.73
N ALA A 83 -13.85 -13.00 10.46
CA ALA A 83 -13.02 -13.72 9.50
C ALA A 83 -11.53 -13.66 9.89
N VAL A 84 -11.02 -12.47 10.25
CA VAL A 84 -9.63 -12.27 10.68
C VAL A 84 -9.32 -13.08 11.94
N GLU A 85 -10.21 -13.09 12.93
CA GLU A 85 -10.04 -13.88 14.15
C GLU A 85 -9.96 -15.37 13.85
N THR A 86 -10.91 -15.89 13.05
CA THR A 86 -10.95 -17.31 12.65
C THR A 86 -9.72 -17.72 11.87
N LEU A 87 -9.30 -16.91 10.89
CA LEU A 87 -8.12 -17.17 10.06
C LEU A 87 -6.84 -17.11 10.89
N SER A 88 -6.73 -16.15 11.79
CA SER A 88 -5.59 -16.01 12.70
C SER A 88 -5.47 -17.20 13.65
N ALA A 89 -6.58 -17.69 14.21
CA ALA A 89 -6.61 -18.89 15.05
C ALA A 89 -6.14 -20.12 14.27
N ALA A 90 -6.47 -20.22 12.98
CA ALA A 90 -5.98 -21.24 12.05
C ALA A 90 -4.53 -21.00 11.59
N ARG A 91 -3.88 -19.92 12.02
CA ARG A 91 -2.55 -19.47 11.57
C ARG A 91 -2.48 -19.25 10.06
N ILE A 92 -3.53 -18.72 9.47
CA ILE A 92 -3.60 -18.26 8.09
C ILE A 92 -3.49 -16.74 8.12
N PRO A 93 -2.46 -16.13 7.50
CA PRO A 93 -2.32 -14.68 7.47
C PRO A 93 -3.51 -14.00 6.80
N ALA A 94 -4.17 -13.13 7.54
CA ALA A 94 -5.29 -12.34 7.07
C ALA A 94 -5.32 -10.99 7.78
N ALA A 95 -5.87 -9.98 7.10
CA ALA A 95 -6.06 -8.65 7.65
C ALA A 95 -7.23 -7.94 6.96
N PRO A 96 -7.87 -6.97 7.63
CA PRO A 96 -8.80 -6.08 6.97
C PRO A 96 -8.04 -5.21 5.94
N VAL A 97 -8.70 -4.90 4.84
CA VAL A 97 -8.23 -3.84 3.94
C VAL A 97 -8.70 -2.51 4.53
N LEU A 98 -7.75 -1.67 4.88
CA LEU A 98 -8.02 -0.39 5.54
C LEU A 98 -8.10 0.75 4.53
N SER A 99 -8.92 1.76 4.81
CA SER A 99 -8.91 3.02 4.10
C SER A 99 -7.67 3.86 4.46
N PRO A 100 -7.28 4.87 3.66
CA PRO A 100 -6.20 5.77 4.00
C PRO A 100 -6.40 6.46 5.36
N GLU A 101 -7.63 6.82 5.69
CA GLU A 101 -8.02 7.44 6.95
C GLU A 101 -7.79 6.50 8.14
N GLU A 102 -8.22 5.25 8.01
CA GLU A 102 -7.99 4.22 9.03
C GLU A 102 -6.49 3.94 9.22
N VAL A 103 -5.71 3.90 8.13
CA VAL A 103 -4.26 3.67 8.18
C VAL A 103 -3.55 4.77 8.97
N ILE A 104 -3.92 6.04 8.76
CA ILE A 104 -3.31 7.19 9.44
C ILE A 104 -3.51 7.13 10.96
N GLU A 105 -4.62 6.56 11.41
CA GLU A 105 -4.98 6.47 12.83
C GLU A 105 -4.47 5.17 13.52
N LEU A 106 -3.76 4.30 12.79
CA LEU A 106 -3.22 3.07 13.38
C LEU A 106 -2.20 3.38 14.50
N PRO A 107 -2.40 2.86 15.73
CA PRO A 107 -1.49 3.11 16.86
C PRO A 107 -0.03 2.72 16.56
N GLN A 108 0.20 1.64 15.81
CA GLN A 108 1.53 1.20 15.41
C GLN A 108 2.23 2.24 14.53
N LEU A 109 1.51 2.87 13.60
CA LEU A 109 2.08 3.87 12.70
C LEU A 109 2.31 5.20 13.44
N ALA A 110 1.42 5.55 14.38
CA ALA A 110 1.62 6.68 15.28
C ALA A 110 2.89 6.50 16.14
N ALA A 111 3.07 5.34 16.76
CA ALA A 111 4.26 5.01 17.55
C ALA A 111 5.56 5.05 16.75
N ARG A 112 5.50 4.82 15.42
CA ARG A 112 6.63 4.89 14.50
C ARG A 112 6.81 6.28 13.88
N SER A 113 5.99 7.27 14.23
CA SER A 113 5.97 8.60 13.60
C SER A 113 5.87 8.53 12.07
N ALA A 114 5.03 7.59 11.58
CA ALA A 114 4.91 7.32 10.15
C ALA A 114 4.24 8.47 9.37
N PHE A 115 3.48 9.34 10.06
CA PHE A 115 2.78 10.48 9.46
C PHE A 115 3.06 11.78 10.25
N PRO A 116 4.30 12.32 10.19
CA PRO A 116 4.63 13.57 10.84
C PRO A 116 3.85 14.74 10.25
N GLN A 117 3.64 15.77 11.07
CA GLN A 117 3.11 17.03 10.60
C GLN A 117 4.24 17.97 10.20
N ILE A 118 4.12 18.63 9.06
CA ILE A 118 5.05 19.65 8.60
C ILE A 118 4.31 20.97 8.34
N PRO A 119 4.97 22.12 8.52
CA PRO A 119 4.38 23.41 8.21
C PRO A 119 3.99 23.53 6.74
N HIS A 120 2.85 24.12 6.46
CA HIS A 120 2.37 24.43 5.11
C HIS A 120 1.82 25.85 5.07
N GLN A 121 2.36 26.68 4.19
CA GLN A 121 1.86 28.05 4.00
C GLN A 121 0.44 28.01 3.44
N GLY A 122 -0.51 28.59 4.12
CA GLY A 122 -1.93 28.63 3.75
C GLY A 122 -2.80 27.51 4.33
N ARG A 123 -2.21 26.44 4.93
CA ARG A 123 -2.97 25.37 5.61
C ARG A 123 -2.53 25.11 7.05
N GLY A 124 -1.56 25.91 7.57
CA GLY A 124 -0.96 25.70 8.88
C GLY A 124 -0.04 24.49 8.91
N HIS A 125 -0.59 23.30 9.08
CA HIS A 125 0.15 22.04 9.07
C HIS A 125 -0.55 21.01 8.19
N ILE A 126 0.26 20.15 7.56
CA ILE A 126 -0.23 18.98 6.82
C ILE A 126 0.49 17.72 7.29
N ARG A 127 -0.21 16.58 7.28
CA ARG A 127 0.41 15.27 7.49
C ARG A 127 1.04 14.79 6.19
N VAL A 128 2.25 14.26 6.29
CA VAL A 128 2.97 13.64 5.16
C VAL A 128 3.49 12.28 5.57
N THR A 129 3.77 11.42 4.61
CA THR A 129 4.43 10.15 4.89
C THR A 129 5.89 10.39 5.25
N ALA A 130 6.35 9.81 6.38
CA ALA A 130 7.76 9.79 6.72
C ALA A 130 8.52 8.79 5.84
N LEU A 131 9.84 8.95 5.78
CA LEU A 131 10.69 7.90 5.24
C LEU A 131 10.69 6.70 6.19
N PRO A 132 10.60 5.45 5.70
CA PRO A 132 10.66 4.25 6.53
C PRO A 132 12.09 3.93 6.97
N ILE A 133 12.93 4.95 7.12
CA ILE A 133 14.35 4.86 7.47
C ILE A 133 14.55 5.42 8.87
N HIS A 134 15.27 4.65 9.70
CA HIS A 134 15.71 5.09 11.02
C HIS A 134 17.22 5.09 11.06
N VAL A 135 17.80 6.18 11.53
CA VAL A 135 19.24 6.31 11.81
C VAL A 135 19.39 6.39 13.33
N ASP A 136 20.21 5.55 13.91
CA ASP A 136 20.40 5.44 15.38
C ASP A 136 19.05 5.33 16.13
N ARG A 137 18.12 4.52 15.61
CA ARG A 137 16.76 4.31 16.13
C ARG A 137 15.86 5.54 16.09
N LYS A 138 16.27 6.62 15.43
CA LYS A 138 15.46 7.82 15.25
C LYS A 138 14.90 7.85 13.83
N PRO A 139 13.60 8.14 13.63
CA PRO A 139 13.04 8.29 12.31
C PRO A 139 13.68 9.46 11.58
N VAL A 140 13.97 9.30 10.31
CA VAL A 140 14.38 10.42 9.45
C VAL A 140 13.14 11.26 9.16
N ALA A 141 13.08 12.44 9.76
CA ALA A 141 11.98 13.37 9.55
C ALA A 141 12.17 14.16 8.24
N PRO A 142 11.07 14.48 7.53
CA PRO A 142 11.15 15.45 6.44
C PRO A 142 11.60 16.82 6.96
N GLY A 143 12.51 17.44 6.23
CA GLY A 143 13.04 18.77 6.61
C GLY A 143 12.26 19.92 5.98
N GLY A 144 11.98 20.95 6.77
CA GLY A 144 11.40 22.20 6.29
C GLY A 144 9.90 22.15 5.97
N PRO A 145 9.33 23.29 5.55
CA PRO A 145 7.93 23.40 5.17
C PRO A 145 7.66 22.73 3.82
N ALA A 146 6.42 22.28 3.64
CA ALA A 146 5.98 21.72 2.37
C ALA A 146 6.00 22.80 1.26
N PRO A 147 6.54 22.50 0.08
CA PRO A 147 6.38 23.37 -1.07
C PRO A 147 4.89 23.42 -1.48
N TYR A 148 4.40 24.59 -1.80
CA TYR A 148 3.00 24.82 -2.12
C TYR A 148 2.76 25.54 -3.47
N ARG A 149 3.84 25.99 -4.11
CA ARG A 149 3.81 26.62 -5.44
C ARG A 149 4.87 26.03 -6.35
N VAL A 150 4.54 25.84 -7.61
CA VAL A 150 5.52 25.48 -8.65
C VAL A 150 6.56 26.59 -8.72
N GLY A 151 7.84 26.22 -8.81
CA GLY A 151 8.92 27.17 -8.91
C GLY A 151 9.29 27.93 -7.61
N GLN A 152 8.64 27.63 -6.49
CA GLN A 152 8.87 28.32 -5.20
C GLN A 152 10.34 28.40 -4.77
N HIS A 153 11.13 27.40 -5.10
CA HIS A 153 12.53 27.32 -4.71
C HIS A 153 13.51 27.57 -5.88
N THR A 154 13.00 27.86 -7.09
CA THR A 154 13.81 27.98 -8.30
C THR A 154 14.95 28.99 -8.16
N ARG A 155 14.67 30.20 -7.70
CA ARG A 155 15.73 31.22 -7.49
C ARG A 155 16.82 30.76 -6.53
N LYS A 156 16.41 30.16 -5.41
CA LYS A 156 17.33 29.67 -4.39
C LYS A 156 18.23 28.57 -4.96
N ILE A 157 17.63 27.56 -5.58
CA ILE A 157 18.34 26.40 -6.10
C ILE A 157 19.31 26.82 -7.23
N LEU A 158 18.85 27.61 -8.21
CA LEU A 158 19.73 28.08 -9.28
C LEU A 158 20.87 28.97 -8.76
N GLY A 159 20.60 29.82 -7.77
CA GLY A 159 21.65 30.62 -7.09
C GLY A 159 22.70 29.75 -6.40
N GLU A 160 22.32 28.65 -5.76
CA GLU A 160 23.26 27.68 -5.16
C GLU A 160 24.12 26.98 -6.23
N PHE A 161 23.62 26.85 -7.47
CA PHE A 161 24.36 26.35 -8.63
C PHE A 161 25.16 27.44 -9.37
N GLY A 162 25.20 28.70 -8.84
CA GLY A 162 26.02 29.78 -9.39
C GLY A 162 25.36 30.62 -10.48
N TYR A 163 24.06 30.44 -10.74
CA TYR A 163 23.33 31.30 -11.67
C TYR A 163 23.08 32.67 -11.02
N ASP A 164 23.41 33.76 -11.72
CA ASP A 164 23.06 35.10 -11.28
C ASP A 164 21.60 35.47 -11.58
N ALA A 165 21.13 36.61 -11.04
CA ALA A 165 19.74 37.03 -11.18
C ALA A 165 19.35 37.27 -12.65
N GLY A 166 20.26 37.74 -13.51
CA GLY A 166 20.01 37.96 -14.93
C GLY A 166 19.85 36.66 -15.71
N GLN A 167 20.70 35.71 -15.42
CA GLN A 167 20.60 34.35 -16.00
C GLN A 167 19.30 33.67 -15.61
N ILE A 168 18.91 33.76 -14.34
CA ILE A 168 17.65 33.20 -13.86
C ILE A 168 16.45 33.86 -14.53
N GLN A 169 16.49 35.19 -14.69
CA GLN A 169 15.44 35.94 -15.38
C GLN A 169 15.35 35.57 -16.88
N ALA A 170 16.49 35.35 -17.53
CA ALA A 170 16.51 34.90 -18.91
C ALA A 170 15.88 33.51 -19.07
N LEU A 171 16.19 32.57 -18.18
CA LEU A 171 15.57 31.24 -18.18
C LEU A 171 14.06 31.30 -17.95
N GLN A 172 13.60 32.19 -17.07
CA GLN A 172 12.17 32.41 -16.85
C GLN A 172 11.49 32.99 -18.09
N SER A 173 12.11 33.98 -18.74
CA SER A 173 11.55 34.60 -19.94
C SER A 173 11.45 33.65 -21.13
N GLN A 174 12.33 32.66 -21.19
CA GLN A 174 12.34 31.59 -22.19
C GLN A 174 11.37 30.44 -21.85
N GLY A 175 10.69 30.50 -20.69
CA GLY A 175 9.79 29.43 -20.23
C GLY A 175 10.50 28.13 -19.82
N VAL A 176 11.83 28.18 -19.59
CA VAL A 176 12.62 27.02 -19.14
C VAL A 176 12.35 26.71 -17.66
N VAL A 177 12.16 27.76 -16.87
CA VAL A 177 11.84 27.64 -15.43
C VAL A 177 10.65 28.50 -15.07
N GLU A 178 9.91 28.08 -14.04
CA GLU A 178 8.84 28.86 -13.46
C GLU A 178 9.32 29.48 -12.14
N ILE A 179 8.96 30.72 -11.90
CA ILE A 179 9.22 31.45 -10.66
C ILE A 179 7.92 32.16 -10.29
N PRO A 180 7.32 31.83 -9.14
CA PRO A 180 6.08 32.49 -8.72
C PRO A 180 6.31 33.97 -8.50
N GLY A 181 5.34 34.81 -8.89
CA GLY A 181 5.36 36.24 -8.58
C GLY A 181 5.40 36.49 -7.07
N GLU A 182 6.07 37.55 -6.66
CA GLU A 182 6.03 38.03 -5.30
C GLU A 182 4.57 38.46 -4.97
N THR A 183 3.97 37.79 -4.00
CA THR A 183 2.67 38.18 -3.40
C THR A 183 2.89 38.70 -2.04
#